data_853da5ec2272ddeba030e16599c95ad6
#
_entry.id   853da5ec2272ddeba030e16599c95ad6
#
_cell.length_a   1.000
_cell.length_b   1.000
_cell.length_c   1.000
_cell.angle_alpha   90.00
_cell.angle_beta   90.00
_cell.angle_gamma   90.00
#
_symmetry.space_group_name_H-M   'P 1'
#
loop_
_entity.id
_entity.type
_entity.pdbx_description
1 polymer ?
#
loop_
_entity_poly.entity_id
_entity_poly.type
_entity_poly.pdbx_seq_one_letter_code
_entity_poly.pdbx_strand_id
1 'polypeptide(L)'
;MAVAAAKWSIMKTIGIVMGSDSDWPLVKKAYDTLSGFGVEAEVRVISAHRTPDLAAEYAKTAKGRGLKAIIAAAGGAAHLGGILAANTTLPVIGIPVAGGALNGVDALLATLQMPSGIPVATVALGSAGPVNAALFAIQMLALSDDALAAKLDAHKKALAEKVAKADAKVNAEFAALQ
;
A
#
# COMPACT_ATOMS: atom_id res chain seq x y z
N MET A 1 21.68 8.32 23.22
CA MET A 1 21.32 6.94 22.86
C MET A 1 21.47 6.79 21.36
N ALA A 2 22.41 5.99 20.88
CA ALA A 2 22.61 5.75 19.47
C ALA A 2 21.42 4.93 18.95
N VAL A 3 20.62 5.50 18.04
CA VAL A 3 19.64 4.74 17.28
C VAL A 3 20.45 3.74 16.43
N ALA A 4 20.35 2.46 16.76
CA ALA A 4 21.02 1.40 16.02
C ALA A 4 20.63 1.54 14.55
N ALA A 5 21.62 1.75 13.68
CA ALA A 5 21.43 1.76 12.24
C ALA A 5 20.85 0.41 11.84
N ALA A 6 19.56 0.37 11.58
CA ALA A 6 18.90 -0.84 11.11
C ALA A 6 19.56 -1.25 9.79
N LYS A 7 20.26 -2.39 9.77
CA LYS A 7 20.83 -2.97 8.55
C LYS A 7 19.69 -3.17 7.56
N TRP A 8 19.64 -2.37 6.52
CA TRP A 8 18.70 -2.52 5.41
C TRP A 8 19.08 -3.78 4.63
N SER A 9 18.16 -4.71 4.54
CA SER A 9 18.36 -5.92 3.72
C SER A 9 18.38 -5.52 2.23
N ILE A 10 19.37 -6.00 1.49
CA ILE A 10 19.71 -5.57 0.13
C ILE A 10 18.70 -6.06 -0.95
N MET A 11 17.65 -6.81 -0.58
CA MET A 11 16.77 -7.51 -1.53
C MET A 11 15.27 -7.17 -1.43
N LYS A 12 14.90 -6.09 -0.74
CA LYS A 12 13.49 -5.69 -0.64
C LYS A 12 13.08 -4.80 -1.82
N THR A 13 11.94 -5.12 -2.45
CA THR A 13 11.48 -4.43 -3.67
C THR A 13 10.47 -3.32 -3.36
N ILE A 14 9.65 -3.50 -2.32
CA ILE A 14 8.63 -2.55 -1.89
C ILE A 14 8.88 -2.11 -0.45
N GLY A 15 8.77 -0.80 -0.21
CA GLY A 15 8.76 -0.26 1.15
C GLY A 15 7.32 -0.05 1.62
N ILE A 16 6.98 -0.56 2.81
CA ILE A 16 5.71 -0.27 3.48
C ILE A 16 6.04 0.59 4.70
N VAL A 17 5.50 1.81 4.72
CA VAL A 17 5.73 2.78 5.80
C VAL A 17 4.40 3.19 6.41
N MET A 18 4.28 3.15 7.73
CA MET A 18 3.09 3.59 8.45
C MET A 18 3.44 4.60 9.55
N GLY A 19 2.52 5.52 9.82
CA GLY A 19 2.71 6.61 10.79
C GLY A 19 2.67 6.16 12.26
N SER A 20 2.02 5.03 12.52
CA SER A 20 1.86 4.42 13.85
C SER A 20 1.84 2.89 13.73
N ASP A 21 2.28 2.22 14.78
CA ASP A 21 2.15 0.77 14.95
C ASP A 21 0.69 0.30 15.09
N SER A 22 -0.20 1.19 15.55
CA SER A 22 -1.65 0.96 15.58
C SER A 22 -2.25 0.68 14.20
N ASP A 23 -1.59 1.11 13.12
CA ASP A 23 -2.04 0.91 11.75
C ASP A 23 -1.70 -0.48 11.21
N TRP A 24 -0.78 -1.19 11.90
CA TRP A 24 -0.28 -2.48 11.45
C TRP A 24 -1.35 -3.54 11.18
N PRO A 25 -2.39 -3.73 12.02
CA PRO A 25 -3.43 -4.74 11.76
C PRO A 25 -4.14 -4.55 10.41
N LEU A 26 -4.29 -3.29 9.97
CA LEU A 26 -4.83 -2.95 8.65
C LEU A 26 -3.78 -3.13 7.56
N VAL A 27 -2.61 -2.53 7.75
CA VAL A 27 -1.52 -2.44 6.76
C VAL A 27 -0.89 -3.80 6.46
N LYS A 28 -0.93 -4.72 7.43
CA LYS A 28 -0.47 -6.11 7.24
C LYS A 28 -1.08 -6.79 6.01
N LYS A 29 -2.31 -6.44 5.63
CA LYS A 29 -2.96 -6.97 4.42
C LYS A 29 -2.18 -6.63 3.14
N ALA A 30 -1.50 -5.47 3.09
CA ALA A 30 -0.64 -5.13 1.97
C ALA A 30 0.60 -6.05 1.93
N TYR A 31 1.23 -6.27 3.09
CA TYR A 31 2.36 -7.19 3.21
C TYR A 31 1.96 -8.62 2.81
N ASP A 32 0.84 -9.13 3.33
CA ASP A 32 0.36 -10.48 3.02
C ASP A 32 0.05 -10.63 1.52
N THR A 33 -0.50 -9.59 0.89
CA THR A 33 -0.77 -9.58 -0.56
C THR A 33 0.52 -9.62 -1.37
N LEU A 34 1.50 -8.76 -1.07
CA LEU A 34 2.82 -8.76 -1.73
C LEU A 34 3.50 -10.13 -1.59
N SER A 35 3.52 -10.68 -0.37
CA SER A 35 4.11 -11.99 -0.07
C SER A 35 3.43 -13.11 -0.87
N GLY A 36 2.09 -13.09 -0.99
CA GLY A 36 1.33 -14.05 -1.79
C GLY A 36 1.70 -14.05 -3.28
N PHE A 37 2.16 -12.92 -3.81
CA PHE A 37 2.70 -12.81 -5.17
C PHE A 37 4.20 -13.12 -5.26
N GLY A 38 4.88 -13.32 -4.13
CA GLY A 38 6.33 -13.53 -4.07
C GLY A 38 7.13 -12.25 -4.16
N VAL A 39 6.52 -11.09 -3.86
CA VAL A 39 7.18 -9.78 -3.84
C VAL A 39 7.66 -9.50 -2.41
N GLU A 40 8.96 -9.27 -2.26
CA GLU A 40 9.54 -8.94 -0.97
C GLU A 40 9.33 -7.47 -0.58
N ALA A 41 8.98 -7.25 0.68
CA ALA A 41 8.79 -5.92 1.22
C ALA A 41 9.54 -5.71 2.53
N GLU A 42 9.97 -4.47 2.79
CA GLU A 42 10.35 -4.02 4.13
C GLU A 42 9.19 -3.25 4.76
N VAL A 43 9.08 -3.32 6.09
CA VAL A 43 8.01 -2.65 6.85
C VAL A 43 8.62 -1.75 7.90
N ARG A 44 8.17 -0.50 7.97
CA ARG A 44 8.67 0.49 8.92
C ARG A 44 7.54 1.31 9.54
N VAL A 45 7.75 1.66 10.81
CA VAL A 45 6.94 2.69 11.48
C VAL A 45 7.78 3.98 11.47
N ILE A 46 7.31 5.00 10.75
CA ILE A 46 7.97 6.31 10.61
C ILE A 46 6.89 7.38 10.62
N SER A 47 6.97 8.31 11.55
CA SER A 47 6.00 9.40 11.65
C SER A 47 6.52 10.65 10.94
N ALA A 48 5.74 11.18 10.00
CA ALA A 48 6.07 12.45 9.35
C ALA A 48 6.20 13.63 10.33
N HIS A 49 5.43 13.59 11.44
CA HIS A 49 5.40 14.67 12.42
C HIS A 49 6.39 14.49 13.58
N ARG A 50 6.60 13.23 14.02
CA ARG A 50 7.44 12.92 15.19
C ARG A 50 8.88 12.59 14.82
N THR A 51 9.11 12.12 13.57
CA THR A 51 10.43 11.73 13.05
C THR A 51 10.61 12.21 11.60
N PRO A 52 10.47 13.54 11.32
CA PRO A 52 10.47 14.08 9.95
C PRO A 52 11.78 13.79 9.21
N ASP A 53 12.92 13.91 9.88
CA ASP A 53 14.22 13.65 9.28
C ASP A 53 14.37 12.18 8.86
N LEU A 54 13.87 11.26 9.68
CA LEU A 54 13.86 9.83 9.35
C LEU A 54 12.96 9.53 8.14
N ALA A 55 11.82 10.22 8.01
CA ALA A 55 10.94 10.07 6.86
C ALA A 55 11.62 10.55 5.56
N ALA A 56 12.28 11.72 5.61
CA ALA A 56 13.02 12.24 4.49
C ALA A 56 14.20 11.34 4.09
N GLU A 57 14.99 10.90 5.05
CA GLU A 57 16.15 10.01 4.83
C GLU A 57 15.71 8.65 4.27
N TYR A 58 14.61 8.08 4.79
CA TYR A 58 14.04 6.85 4.27
C TYR A 58 13.72 6.96 2.78
N ALA A 59 13.04 8.03 2.39
CA ALA A 59 12.61 8.26 1.01
C ALA A 59 13.79 8.53 0.07
N LYS A 60 14.75 9.36 0.48
CA LYS A 60 15.97 9.69 -0.29
C LYS A 60 16.83 8.45 -0.58
N THR A 61 16.95 7.56 0.39
CA THR A 61 17.81 6.36 0.26
C THR A 61 17.07 5.16 -0.36
N ALA A 62 15.74 5.18 -0.45
CA ALA A 62 14.90 4.06 -0.88
C ALA A 62 15.34 3.48 -2.24
N LYS A 63 15.51 4.33 -3.25
CA LYS A 63 15.95 3.91 -4.61
C LYS A 63 17.32 3.25 -4.58
N GLY A 64 18.27 3.80 -3.84
CA GLY A 64 19.64 3.25 -3.70
C GLY A 64 19.67 1.91 -2.97
N ARG A 65 18.67 1.61 -2.11
CA ARG A 65 18.49 0.33 -1.45
C ARG A 65 17.79 -0.73 -2.32
N GLY A 66 17.36 -0.37 -3.54
CA GLY A 66 16.73 -1.28 -4.47
C GLY A 66 15.20 -1.25 -4.48
N LEU A 67 14.56 -0.41 -3.65
CA LEU A 67 13.11 -0.26 -3.68
C LEU A 67 12.63 0.28 -5.05
N LYS A 68 11.46 -0.15 -5.46
CA LYS A 68 10.81 0.24 -6.72
C LYS A 68 9.57 1.10 -6.49
N ALA A 69 8.93 0.96 -5.33
CA ALA A 69 7.81 1.79 -4.89
C ALA A 69 7.73 1.83 -3.37
N ILE A 70 7.01 2.83 -2.83
CA ILE A 70 6.74 2.98 -1.41
C ILE A 70 5.22 3.00 -1.20
N ILE A 71 4.73 2.15 -0.32
CA ILE A 71 3.35 2.19 0.19
C ILE A 71 3.37 2.94 1.52
N ALA A 72 2.62 4.03 1.62
CA ALA A 72 2.56 4.91 2.79
C ALA A 72 1.17 4.89 3.41
N ALA A 73 1.03 4.45 4.65
CA ALA A 73 -0.24 4.43 5.37
C ALA A 73 -0.26 5.52 6.47
N ALA A 74 -1.30 6.35 6.47
CA ALA A 74 -1.46 7.40 7.46
C ALA A 74 -2.94 7.76 7.71
N GLY A 75 -3.27 8.09 8.95
CA GLY A 75 -4.55 8.60 9.38
C GLY A 75 -4.51 10.09 9.76
N GLY A 76 -5.68 10.68 10.01
CA GLY A 76 -5.81 12.08 10.39
C GLY A 76 -5.27 13.03 9.31
N ALA A 77 -4.31 13.90 9.68
CA ALA A 77 -3.66 14.82 8.74
C ALA A 77 -2.90 14.13 7.59
N ALA A 78 -2.56 12.85 7.72
CA ALA A 78 -2.04 11.94 6.71
C ALA A 78 -0.88 12.49 5.84
N HIS A 79 0.02 13.29 6.42
CA HIS A 79 1.10 13.96 5.69
C HIS A 79 2.23 13.01 5.21
N LEU A 80 2.27 11.76 5.71
CA LEU A 80 3.38 10.83 5.46
C LEU A 80 3.60 10.56 3.98
N GLY A 81 2.54 10.26 3.23
CA GLY A 81 2.63 10.00 1.79
C GLY A 81 3.24 11.17 1.01
N GLY A 82 2.78 12.40 1.29
CA GLY A 82 3.29 13.61 0.68
C GLY A 82 4.76 13.89 1.02
N ILE A 83 5.16 13.72 2.29
CA ILE A 83 6.55 13.89 2.73
C ILE A 83 7.47 12.86 2.04
N LEU A 84 7.06 11.61 1.95
CA LEU A 84 7.85 10.59 1.23
C LEU A 84 7.94 10.93 -0.26
N ALA A 85 6.82 11.28 -0.91
CA ALA A 85 6.80 11.62 -2.34
C ALA A 85 7.67 12.84 -2.67
N ALA A 86 7.73 13.84 -1.79
CA ALA A 86 8.58 15.01 -1.95
C ALA A 86 10.09 14.71 -1.87
N ASN A 87 10.49 13.57 -1.31
CA ASN A 87 11.88 13.20 -1.06
C ASN A 87 12.38 12.01 -1.89
N THR A 88 11.59 11.52 -2.85
CA THR A 88 11.99 10.42 -3.74
C THR A 88 11.42 10.61 -5.14
N THR A 89 12.03 9.94 -6.12
CA THR A 89 11.47 9.79 -7.48
C THR A 89 10.78 8.44 -7.68
N LEU A 90 10.69 7.62 -6.63
CA LEU A 90 9.94 6.37 -6.69
C LEU A 90 8.43 6.66 -6.62
N PRO A 91 7.59 5.81 -7.24
CA PRO A 91 6.15 5.87 -7.01
C PRO A 91 5.80 5.73 -5.53
N VAL A 92 4.92 6.62 -5.04
CA VAL A 92 4.36 6.54 -3.68
C VAL A 92 2.87 6.25 -3.76
N ILE A 93 2.43 5.21 -3.06
CA ILE A 93 1.04 4.77 -3.00
C ILE A 93 0.52 5.04 -1.59
N GLY A 94 -0.48 5.90 -1.47
CA GLY A 94 -1.05 6.32 -0.19
C GLY A 94 -2.24 5.47 0.23
N ILE A 95 -2.20 4.92 1.44
CA ILE A 95 -3.33 4.25 2.10
C ILE A 95 -3.89 5.20 3.15
N PRO A 96 -5.06 5.81 2.93
CA PRO A 96 -5.73 6.56 3.98
C PRO A 96 -6.23 5.60 5.07
N VAL A 97 -5.91 5.89 6.34
CA VAL A 97 -6.30 5.07 7.48
C VAL A 97 -7.46 5.74 8.21
N ALA A 98 -8.53 4.97 8.42
CA ALA A 98 -9.70 5.44 9.16
C ALA A 98 -9.37 5.66 10.64
N GLY A 99 -9.91 6.75 11.20
CA GLY A 99 -9.76 7.11 12.61
C GLY A 99 -10.23 8.53 12.88
N GLY A 100 -10.20 8.93 14.15
CA GLY A 100 -10.56 10.27 14.56
C GLY A 100 -12.02 10.66 14.29
N ALA A 101 -12.33 11.94 14.45
CA ALA A 101 -13.69 12.48 14.37
C ALA A 101 -14.33 12.41 12.98
N LEU A 102 -13.52 12.40 11.92
CA LEU A 102 -13.99 12.36 10.52
C LEU A 102 -13.91 10.96 9.91
N ASN A 103 -13.62 9.95 10.72
CA ASN A 103 -13.62 8.53 10.34
C ASN A 103 -12.82 8.23 9.06
N GLY A 104 -11.70 8.95 8.87
CA GLY A 104 -10.75 8.78 7.77
C GLY A 104 -11.03 9.59 6.50
N VAL A 105 -12.11 10.37 6.43
CA VAL A 105 -12.37 11.28 5.30
C VAL A 105 -11.29 12.36 5.22
N ASP A 106 -10.82 12.85 6.36
CA ASP A 106 -9.68 13.75 6.49
C ASP A 106 -8.40 13.14 5.91
N ALA A 107 -8.08 11.89 6.28
CA ALA A 107 -6.92 11.17 5.76
C ALA A 107 -7.02 10.94 4.24
N LEU A 108 -8.20 10.59 3.74
CA LEU A 108 -8.44 10.40 2.31
C LEU A 108 -8.18 11.68 1.54
N LEU A 109 -8.78 12.79 1.96
CA LEU A 109 -8.64 14.07 1.28
C LEU A 109 -7.20 14.62 1.36
N ALA A 110 -6.55 14.50 2.53
CA ALA A 110 -5.15 14.91 2.72
C ALA A 110 -4.18 14.11 1.83
N THR A 111 -4.41 12.81 1.66
CA THR A 111 -3.57 11.95 0.81
C THR A 111 -3.82 12.19 -0.68
N LEU A 112 -5.08 12.47 -1.06
CA LEU A 112 -5.49 12.64 -2.46
C LEU A 112 -5.12 14.02 -3.03
N GLN A 113 -5.29 15.10 -2.26
CA GLN A 113 -5.18 16.50 -2.70
C GLN A 113 -3.72 17.00 -2.69
N MET A 114 -2.86 16.28 -3.41
CA MET A 114 -1.45 16.65 -3.55
C MET A 114 -1.24 17.81 -4.53
N PRO A 115 -0.25 18.69 -4.29
CA PRO A 115 0.10 19.76 -5.22
C PRO A 115 0.69 19.20 -6.52
N SER A 116 0.60 20.00 -7.59
CA SER A 116 1.23 19.69 -8.87
C SER A 116 2.73 19.41 -8.69
N GLY A 117 3.22 18.34 -9.28
CA GLY A 117 4.63 17.93 -9.24
C GLY A 117 4.98 16.92 -8.13
N ILE A 118 4.11 16.70 -7.13
CA ILE A 118 4.34 15.74 -6.04
C ILE A 118 3.17 14.72 -5.97
N PRO A 119 3.08 13.76 -6.88
CA PRO A 119 1.95 12.84 -6.91
C PRO A 119 2.02 11.77 -5.81
N VAL A 120 0.86 11.42 -5.26
CA VAL A 120 0.64 10.23 -4.43
C VAL A 120 -0.54 9.46 -5.01
N ALA A 121 -0.33 8.21 -5.41
CA ALA A 121 -1.39 7.34 -5.94
C ALA A 121 -2.26 6.84 -4.78
N THR A 122 -3.41 7.47 -4.55
CA THR A 122 -4.25 7.20 -3.38
C THR A 122 -5.22 6.04 -3.66
N VAL A 123 -5.26 5.07 -2.75
CA VAL A 123 -6.17 3.92 -2.80
C VAL A 123 -7.37 4.10 -1.86
N ALA A 124 -8.28 3.10 -1.83
CA ALA A 124 -9.50 3.16 -1.04
C ALA A 124 -9.25 3.27 0.46
N LEU A 125 -10.14 4.00 1.15
CA LEU A 125 -10.28 3.98 2.60
C LEU A 125 -10.84 2.62 3.05
N GLY A 126 -10.38 2.11 4.20
CA GLY A 126 -10.86 0.87 4.79
C GLY A 126 -10.10 -0.38 4.32
N SER A 127 -10.72 -1.54 4.50
CA SER A 127 -10.03 -2.84 4.40
C SER A 127 -9.54 -3.22 3.00
N ALA A 128 -10.11 -2.64 1.94
CA ALA A 128 -9.68 -2.86 0.57
C ALA A 128 -8.42 -2.07 0.20
N GLY A 129 -8.18 -0.93 0.87
CA GLY A 129 -7.07 -0.04 0.56
C GLY A 129 -5.71 -0.73 0.54
N PRO A 130 -5.30 -1.41 1.62
CA PRO A 130 -3.99 -2.07 1.66
C PRO A 130 -3.80 -3.14 0.57
N VAL A 131 -4.84 -3.93 0.29
CA VAL A 131 -4.80 -4.95 -0.78
C VAL A 131 -4.61 -4.29 -2.13
N ASN A 132 -5.39 -3.23 -2.42
CA ASN A 132 -5.28 -2.49 -3.68
C ASN A 132 -3.95 -1.75 -3.81
N ALA A 133 -3.37 -1.22 -2.73
CA ALA A 133 -2.04 -0.63 -2.74
C ALA A 133 -0.97 -1.66 -3.14
N ALA A 134 -1.03 -2.86 -2.57
CA ALA A 134 -0.13 -3.94 -2.91
C ALA A 134 -0.29 -4.39 -4.36
N LEU A 135 -1.54 -4.62 -4.81
CA LEU A 135 -1.82 -4.99 -6.20
C LEU A 135 -1.34 -3.91 -7.18
N PHE A 136 -1.51 -2.63 -6.86
CA PHE A 136 -1.02 -1.53 -7.70
C PHE A 136 0.51 -1.52 -7.78
N ALA A 137 1.21 -1.74 -6.66
CA ALA A 137 2.66 -1.90 -6.66
C ALA A 137 3.10 -3.12 -7.50
N ILE A 138 2.40 -4.26 -7.39
CA ILE A 138 2.67 -5.45 -8.20
C ILE A 138 2.44 -5.17 -9.68
N GLN A 139 1.39 -4.43 -10.06
CA GLN A 139 1.13 -4.03 -11.44
C GLN A 139 2.27 -3.19 -12.01
N MET A 140 2.83 -2.24 -11.23
CA MET A 140 4.00 -1.47 -11.66
C MET A 140 5.22 -2.36 -11.91
N LEU A 141 5.48 -3.35 -11.04
CA LEU A 141 6.57 -4.30 -11.23
C LEU A 141 6.34 -5.21 -12.44
N ALA A 142 5.11 -5.64 -12.66
CA ALA A 142 4.73 -6.52 -13.76
C ALA A 142 4.88 -5.89 -15.15
N LEU A 143 5.04 -4.56 -15.27
CA LEU A 143 5.38 -3.90 -16.53
C LEU A 143 6.72 -4.38 -17.13
N SER A 144 7.59 -4.95 -16.29
CA SER A 144 8.90 -5.48 -16.68
C SER A 144 9.17 -6.88 -16.12
N ASP A 145 8.12 -7.60 -15.70
CA ASP A 145 8.22 -8.95 -15.13
C ASP A 145 7.02 -9.79 -15.60
N ASP A 146 7.24 -10.59 -16.65
CA ASP A 146 6.20 -11.43 -17.26
C ASP A 146 5.65 -12.50 -16.28
N ALA A 147 6.45 -12.95 -15.33
CA ALA A 147 6.00 -13.92 -14.32
C ALA A 147 5.01 -13.28 -13.33
N LEU A 148 5.23 -12.02 -12.94
CA LEU A 148 4.28 -11.26 -12.15
C LEU A 148 3.03 -10.91 -12.95
N ALA A 149 3.16 -10.57 -14.25
CA ALA A 149 2.03 -10.32 -15.13
C ALA A 149 1.10 -11.54 -15.21
N ALA A 150 1.67 -12.74 -15.44
CA ALA A 150 0.90 -13.97 -15.48
C ALA A 150 0.18 -14.28 -14.14
N LYS A 151 0.80 -13.98 -13.00
CA LYS A 151 0.15 -14.11 -11.67
C LYS A 151 -1.01 -13.14 -11.50
N LEU A 152 -0.91 -11.90 -12.01
CA LEU A 152 -2.01 -10.92 -11.99
C LEU A 152 -3.19 -11.38 -12.84
N ASP A 153 -2.93 -11.95 -14.03
CA ASP A 153 -3.98 -12.50 -14.88
C ASP A 153 -4.70 -13.67 -14.20
N ALA A 154 -3.94 -14.58 -13.59
CA ALA A 154 -4.50 -15.68 -12.81
C ALA A 154 -5.34 -15.17 -11.63
N HIS A 155 -4.88 -14.13 -10.93
CA HIS A 155 -5.61 -13.48 -9.84
C HIS A 155 -6.95 -12.90 -10.32
N LYS A 156 -6.97 -12.16 -11.45
CA LYS A 156 -8.20 -11.62 -12.02
C LYS A 156 -9.18 -12.73 -12.45
N LYS A 157 -8.67 -13.81 -13.05
CA LYS A 157 -9.48 -14.98 -13.39
C LYS A 157 -10.13 -15.60 -12.17
N ALA A 158 -9.38 -15.79 -11.09
CA ALA A 158 -9.90 -16.33 -9.83
C ALA A 158 -11.01 -15.44 -9.22
N LEU A 159 -10.88 -14.10 -9.32
CA LEU A 159 -11.94 -13.18 -8.90
C LEU A 159 -13.22 -13.36 -9.72
N ALA A 160 -13.12 -13.48 -11.04
CA ALA A 160 -14.26 -13.73 -11.91
C ALA A 160 -14.95 -15.07 -11.60
N GLU A 161 -14.18 -16.13 -11.40
CA GLU A 161 -14.69 -17.45 -11.00
C GLU A 161 -15.42 -17.42 -9.65
N LYS A 162 -14.91 -16.63 -8.69
CA LYS A 162 -15.59 -16.43 -7.39
C LYS A 162 -16.96 -15.79 -7.56
N VAL A 163 -17.08 -14.78 -8.45
CA VAL A 163 -18.37 -14.14 -8.73
C VAL A 163 -19.32 -15.11 -9.43
N ALA A 164 -18.86 -15.87 -10.42
CA ALA A 164 -19.68 -16.85 -11.12
C ALA A 164 -20.23 -17.95 -10.18
N LYS A 165 -19.40 -18.41 -9.23
CA LYS A 165 -19.86 -19.36 -8.19
C LYS A 165 -20.90 -18.75 -7.26
N ALA A 166 -20.74 -17.48 -6.87
CA ALA A 166 -21.71 -16.78 -6.03
C ALA A 166 -23.03 -16.57 -6.76
N ASP A 167 -22.98 -16.20 -8.04
CA ASP A 167 -24.17 -16.04 -8.90
C ASP A 167 -24.93 -17.36 -9.04
N ALA A 168 -24.25 -18.45 -9.39
CA ALA A 168 -24.87 -19.77 -9.48
C ALA A 168 -25.56 -20.22 -8.18
N LYS A 169 -24.94 -19.92 -7.02
CA LYS A 169 -25.52 -20.22 -5.72
C LYS A 169 -26.83 -19.44 -5.49
N VAL A 170 -26.82 -18.13 -5.74
CA VAL A 170 -28.01 -17.28 -5.54
C VAL A 170 -29.13 -17.67 -6.50
N ASN A 171 -28.79 -17.98 -7.75
CA ASN A 171 -29.78 -18.43 -8.75
C ASN A 171 -30.43 -19.76 -8.35
N ALA A 172 -29.67 -20.70 -7.81
CA ALA A 172 -30.22 -21.98 -7.33
C ALA A 172 -31.15 -21.77 -6.12
N GLU A 173 -30.76 -20.90 -5.17
CA GLU A 173 -31.61 -20.54 -4.02
C GLU A 173 -32.90 -19.85 -4.47
N PHE A 174 -32.81 -18.94 -5.44
CA PHE A 174 -33.99 -18.25 -6.00
C PHE A 174 -34.96 -19.21 -6.72
N ALA A 175 -34.44 -20.15 -7.51
CA ALA A 175 -35.26 -21.15 -8.19
C ALA A 175 -36.03 -22.06 -7.22
N ALA A 176 -35.49 -22.30 -6.02
CA ALA A 176 -36.15 -23.09 -4.99
C ALA A 176 -37.30 -22.33 -4.27
N LEU A 177 -37.42 -21.01 -4.46
CA LEU A 177 -38.47 -20.18 -3.89
C LEU A 177 -39.71 -20.07 -4.82
N GLN A 178 -39.65 -20.57 -6.06
CA GLN A 178 -40.72 -20.58 -7.05
C GLN A 178 -41.44 -21.92 -7.08
#